data_56c6af48522ed40bf916446752f2b02e
#
_entry.id   56c6af48522ed40bf916446752f2b02e
#
_cell.length_a   1.000
_cell.length_b   1.000
_cell.length_c   1.000
_cell.angle_alpha   90.00
_cell.angle_beta   90.00
_cell.angle_gamma   90.00
#
_symmetry.space_group_name_H-M   'P 1'
#
loop_
_entity.id
_entity.type
_entity.pdbx_description
1 polymer ?
#
loop_
_entity_poly.entity_id
_entity_poly.type
_entity_poly.pdbx_seq_one_letter_code
_entity_poly.pdbx_strand_id
1 'polypeptide(L)'
;MLRRKALERLAAWKRDKTTQALLVDGARQVGKTTVIEEFGHTYYEHLVELNFIDNPEALSAVQKANTADDLFMAIAAFAQDELIPGKTLVFLDEVQACPDVVTMVKFLVQRYGQYDYVFSGSLLGTGLRGIRSVPVGFLDSFTMYPLDFEEYCMARSVSNQALEEVADAFRNRRQVNPAIHQRMTDLFHEYLIVGGMPAAVDAFVKTHNVQQLRLQQQSIVDQYRRDISQYADNLADARAIRRIFDLVPAELNQQNKRFRITQVSKGTRLSREEDRFLWLADAGVALPVYNVDEPRYPLMLSMNSRLFKLFLNDVGLLTCMCGMDVIRDLLNDRTDINYGALYENAIAQELKAHGFNLFYYKNNSIGELDFVIEYPHGYVRPIEVKSGKSYKRHSALTKALNAENFGIRKGTVLAETNTQCEGNIDYLPVYMVSQFRNE
;
A
#
# COMPACT_ATOMS: atom_id res chain seq x y z
N MET A 1 -16.21 11.34 -8.16
CA MET A 1 -14.81 10.93 -7.90
C MET A 1 -14.75 10.14 -6.61
N LEU A 2 -13.83 9.17 -6.47
CA LEU A 2 -13.63 8.43 -5.22
C LEU A 2 -12.92 9.34 -4.20
N ARG A 3 -13.46 9.44 -2.98
CA ARG A 3 -12.83 10.21 -1.90
C ARG A 3 -11.54 9.51 -1.46
N ARG A 4 -10.43 10.30 -1.36
CA ARG A 4 -9.11 9.78 -0.99
C ARG A 4 -8.53 10.57 0.19
N LYS A 5 -8.04 9.87 1.20
CA LYS A 5 -7.31 10.47 2.34
C LYS A 5 -6.03 11.18 1.91
N ALA A 6 -5.43 10.77 0.79
CA ALA A 6 -4.29 11.44 0.20
C ALA A 6 -4.56 12.91 -0.13
N LEU A 7 -5.80 13.29 -0.49
CA LEU A 7 -6.18 14.69 -0.71
C LEU A 7 -6.05 15.53 0.58
N GLU A 8 -6.46 14.97 1.72
CA GLU A 8 -6.33 15.62 3.04
C GLU A 8 -4.84 15.81 3.41
N ARG A 9 -3.99 14.84 3.05
CA ARG A 9 -2.54 14.92 3.25
C ARG A 9 -1.88 15.99 2.38
N LEU A 10 -2.27 16.11 1.13
CA LEU A 10 -1.86 17.19 0.23
C LEU A 10 -2.29 18.58 0.78
N ALA A 11 -3.54 18.68 1.25
CA ALA A 11 -4.05 19.91 1.86
C ALA A 11 -3.30 20.30 3.16
N ALA A 12 -2.93 19.32 3.98
CA ALA A 12 -2.11 19.53 5.17
C ALA A 12 -0.72 20.03 4.79
N TRP A 13 -0.05 19.39 3.81
CA TRP A 13 1.25 19.84 3.30
C TRP A 13 1.20 21.31 2.83
N LYS A 14 0.17 21.70 2.04
CA LYS A 14 0.01 23.11 1.59
C LYS A 14 -0.16 24.07 2.76
N ARG A 15 -0.94 23.69 3.77
CA ARG A 15 -1.20 24.53 4.96
C ARG A 15 0.05 24.72 5.81
N ASP A 16 0.76 23.61 6.08
CA ASP A 16 1.87 23.58 7.03
C ASP A 16 3.19 24.04 6.38
N LYS A 17 3.28 23.99 5.04
CA LYS A 17 4.40 24.48 4.22
C LYS A 17 5.79 24.14 4.76
N THR A 18 5.99 22.88 5.11
CA THR A 18 7.30 22.38 5.57
C THR A 18 8.37 22.48 4.47
N THR A 19 7.94 22.29 3.22
CA THR A 19 8.74 22.45 2.00
C THR A 19 7.86 22.98 0.86
N GLN A 20 8.48 23.55 -0.20
CA GLN A 20 7.77 23.93 -1.43
C GLN A 20 7.63 22.79 -2.43
N ALA A 21 8.18 21.63 -2.15
CA ALA A 21 8.14 20.49 -3.06
C ALA A 21 7.67 19.23 -2.34
N LEU A 22 6.81 18.47 -3.01
CA LEU A 22 6.27 17.21 -2.51
C LEU A 22 6.36 16.12 -3.58
N LEU A 23 6.85 14.94 -3.19
CA LEU A 23 6.86 13.75 -4.02
C LEU A 23 5.77 12.78 -3.58
N VAL A 24 4.87 12.43 -4.49
CA VAL A 24 3.84 11.41 -4.28
C VAL A 24 4.25 10.16 -5.06
N ASP A 25 4.73 9.16 -4.35
CA ASP A 25 5.08 7.87 -4.95
C ASP A 25 3.97 6.82 -4.74
N GLY A 26 4.15 5.65 -5.28
CA GLY A 26 3.25 4.51 -5.13
C GLY A 26 3.10 3.72 -6.41
N ALA A 27 2.49 2.53 -6.33
CA ALA A 27 2.28 1.64 -7.46
C ALA A 27 1.53 2.34 -8.62
N ARG A 28 1.63 1.78 -9.82
CA ARG A 28 0.80 2.24 -10.94
C ARG A 28 -0.68 2.03 -10.63
N GLN A 29 -1.51 2.93 -11.19
CA GLN A 29 -2.97 2.89 -11.12
C GLN A 29 -3.60 3.03 -9.72
N VAL A 30 -2.84 3.49 -8.70
CA VAL A 30 -3.40 3.83 -7.37
C VAL A 30 -4.09 5.20 -7.34
N GLY A 31 -4.08 5.95 -8.47
CA GLY A 31 -4.79 7.21 -8.64
C GLY A 31 -4.01 8.46 -8.25
N LYS A 32 -2.67 8.44 -8.32
CA LYS A 32 -1.79 9.59 -7.98
C LYS A 32 -2.15 10.84 -8.78
N THR A 33 -2.08 10.76 -10.10
CA THR A 33 -2.37 11.87 -11.04
C THR A 33 -3.73 12.49 -10.72
N THR A 34 -4.78 11.69 -10.66
CA THR A 34 -6.16 12.15 -10.40
C THR A 34 -6.31 12.89 -9.06
N VAL A 35 -5.65 12.43 -8.00
CA VAL A 35 -5.72 13.10 -6.68
C VAL A 35 -4.93 14.41 -6.69
N ILE A 36 -3.79 14.47 -7.39
CA ILE A 36 -2.99 15.69 -7.50
C ILE A 36 -3.70 16.73 -8.36
N GLU A 37 -4.32 16.31 -9.48
CA GLU A 37 -5.16 17.20 -10.31
C GLU A 37 -6.32 17.80 -9.48
N GLU A 38 -7.06 16.95 -8.71
CA GLU A 38 -8.13 17.44 -7.84
C GLU A 38 -7.60 18.42 -6.79
N PHE A 39 -6.45 18.11 -6.19
CA PHE A 39 -5.78 19.02 -5.28
C PHE A 39 -5.43 20.35 -5.95
N GLY A 40 -4.85 20.32 -7.15
CA GLY A 40 -4.52 21.50 -7.93
C GLY A 40 -5.75 22.37 -8.20
N HIS A 41 -6.82 21.77 -8.74
CA HIS A 41 -8.05 22.49 -9.06
C HIS A 41 -8.81 22.98 -7.82
N THR A 42 -8.67 22.31 -6.66
CA THR A 42 -9.38 22.72 -5.44
C THR A 42 -8.66 23.82 -4.67
N TYR A 43 -7.33 23.82 -4.67
CA TYR A 43 -6.55 24.64 -3.75
C TYR A 43 -5.69 25.73 -4.44
N TYR A 44 -5.64 25.75 -5.77
CA TYR A 44 -4.90 26.74 -6.56
C TYR A 44 -5.78 27.38 -7.64
N GLU A 45 -5.42 28.58 -8.07
CA GLU A 45 -6.09 29.27 -9.18
C GLU A 45 -5.62 28.72 -10.53
N HIS A 46 -4.37 28.25 -10.59
CA HIS A 46 -3.72 27.75 -11.81
C HIS A 46 -3.04 26.41 -11.51
N LEU A 47 -3.16 25.47 -12.44
CA LEU A 47 -2.47 24.19 -12.43
C LEU A 47 -1.66 24.03 -13.72
N VAL A 48 -0.34 23.97 -13.59
CA VAL A 48 0.55 23.61 -14.69
C VAL A 48 0.98 22.18 -14.54
N GLU A 49 0.48 21.31 -15.42
CA GLU A 49 0.78 19.88 -15.42
C GLU A 49 1.66 19.50 -16.60
N LEU A 50 2.74 18.78 -16.34
CA LEU A 50 3.60 18.15 -17.35
C LEU A 50 3.77 16.67 -17.06
N ASN A 51 3.13 15.83 -17.87
CA ASN A 51 3.33 14.39 -17.85
C ASN A 51 4.45 13.99 -18.82
N PHE A 52 5.53 13.42 -18.29
CA PHE A 52 6.72 13.09 -19.08
C PHE A 52 6.58 11.85 -19.98
N ILE A 53 5.53 11.06 -19.80
CA ILE A 53 5.22 9.94 -20.71
C ILE A 53 4.36 10.44 -21.88
N ASP A 54 3.38 11.29 -21.60
CA ASP A 54 2.42 11.77 -22.60
C ASP A 54 2.97 12.94 -23.44
N ASN A 55 3.99 13.65 -22.92
CA ASN A 55 4.63 14.77 -23.60
C ASN A 55 6.15 14.58 -23.79
N PRO A 56 6.57 13.84 -24.83
CA PRO A 56 7.99 13.59 -25.11
C PRO A 56 8.80 14.86 -25.42
N GLU A 57 8.16 15.93 -25.93
CA GLU A 57 8.82 17.19 -26.22
C GLU A 57 9.17 17.93 -24.92
N ALA A 58 8.24 17.99 -23.96
CA ALA A 58 8.48 18.52 -22.63
C ALA A 58 9.58 17.73 -21.91
N LEU A 59 9.52 16.39 -21.98
CA LEU A 59 10.57 15.53 -21.46
C LEU A 59 11.94 15.86 -22.04
N SER A 60 12.04 15.99 -23.38
CA SER A 60 13.30 16.34 -24.05
C SER A 60 13.84 17.71 -23.65
N ALA A 61 12.96 18.71 -23.47
CA ALA A 61 13.36 20.05 -23.04
C ALA A 61 13.89 20.03 -21.59
N VAL A 62 13.19 19.33 -20.69
CA VAL A 62 13.58 19.19 -19.28
C VAL A 62 14.88 18.40 -19.13
N GLN A 63 15.10 17.34 -19.93
CA GLN A 63 16.36 16.57 -19.93
C GLN A 63 17.58 17.38 -20.38
N LYS A 64 17.39 18.42 -21.16
CA LYS A 64 18.47 19.34 -21.61
C LYS A 64 18.75 20.46 -20.62
N ALA A 65 17.90 20.66 -19.63
CA ALA A 65 18.08 21.69 -18.61
C ALA A 65 19.30 21.36 -17.73
N ASN A 66 20.24 22.29 -17.63
CA ASN A 66 21.44 22.14 -16.81
C ASN A 66 21.39 23.05 -15.57
N THR A 67 20.51 24.04 -15.56
CA THR A 67 20.33 24.99 -14.46
C THR A 67 18.87 25.05 -14.02
N ALA A 68 18.61 25.63 -12.85
CA ALA A 68 17.24 25.86 -12.38
C ALA A 68 16.48 26.80 -13.32
N ASP A 69 17.15 27.75 -13.92
CA ASP A 69 16.54 28.69 -14.88
C ASP A 69 16.16 27.98 -16.18
N ASP A 70 17.02 27.10 -16.71
CA ASP A 70 16.69 26.27 -17.87
C ASP A 70 15.50 25.36 -17.60
N LEU A 71 15.48 24.72 -16.42
CA LEU A 71 14.39 23.85 -16.01
C LEU A 71 13.07 24.62 -15.89
N PHE A 72 13.09 25.77 -15.20
CA PHE A 72 11.89 26.61 -15.07
C PHE A 72 11.39 27.12 -16.43
N MET A 73 12.28 27.53 -17.29
CA MET A 73 11.91 27.96 -18.65
C MET A 73 11.38 26.82 -19.51
N ALA A 74 11.92 25.61 -19.36
CA ALA A 74 11.37 24.42 -20.00
C ALA A 74 9.93 24.12 -19.49
N ILE A 75 9.69 24.21 -18.18
CA ILE A 75 8.35 24.08 -17.61
C ILE A 75 7.42 25.17 -18.17
N ALA A 76 7.85 26.42 -18.16
CA ALA A 76 7.06 27.54 -18.66
C ALA A 76 6.73 27.45 -20.17
N ALA A 77 7.64 26.90 -20.99
CA ALA A 77 7.42 26.73 -22.42
C ALA A 77 6.31 25.72 -22.77
N PHE A 78 6.05 24.75 -21.88
CA PHE A 78 5.01 23.73 -22.05
C PHE A 78 3.82 23.90 -21.09
N ALA A 79 3.82 25.00 -20.30
CA ALA A 79 2.72 25.31 -19.40
C ALA A 79 1.44 25.59 -20.22
N GLN A 80 0.34 24.92 -19.81
CA GLN A 80 -0.98 25.11 -20.41
C GLN A 80 -1.81 26.17 -19.66
N ASP A 81 -1.29 26.67 -18.54
CA ASP A 81 -1.93 27.68 -17.70
C ASP A 81 -0.87 28.71 -17.24
N GLU A 82 -1.33 29.79 -16.60
CA GLU A 82 -0.46 30.87 -16.16
C GLU A 82 0.39 30.52 -14.96
N LEU A 83 1.66 30.92 -15.00
CA LEU A 83 2.58 30.78 -13.86
C LEU A 83 2.53 32.07 -13.00
N ILE A 84 1.55 32.12 -12.09
CA ILE A 84 1.34 33.25 -11.17
C ILE A 84 1.92 32.90 -9.78
N PRO A 85 2.89 33.69 -9.27
CA PRO A 85 3.50 33.46 -7.95
C PRO A 85 2.45 33.33 -6.84
N GLY A 86 2.56 32.29 -6.01
CA GLY A 86 1.67 31.98 -4.89
C GLY A 86 0.29 31.43 -5.27
N LYS A 87 -0.05 31.36 -6.57
CA LYS A 87 -1.35 30.93 -7.07
C LYS A 87 -1.30 29.69 -7.95
N THR A 88 -0.13 29.31 -8.41
CA THR A 88 0.07 28.18 -9.33
C THR A 88 0.67 26.98 -8.62
N LEU A 89 0.07 25.81 -8.83
CA LEU A 89 0.70 24.51 -8.58
C LEU A 89 1.40 24.05 -9.86
N VAL A 90 2.68 23.70 -9.74
CA VAL A 90 3.42 23.02 -10.80
C VAL A 90 3.45 21.53 -10.51
N PHE A 91 2.81 20.75 -11.35
CA PHE A 91 2.73 19.31 -11.24
C PHE A 91 3.54 18.62 -12.33
N LEU A 92 4.60 17.89 -11.94
CA LEU A 92 5.42 17.08 -12.83
C LEU A 92 5.11 15.61 -12.61
N ASP A 93 4.44 15.00 -13.57
CA ASP A 93 3.98 13.62 -13.50
C ASP A 93 4.94 12.66 -14.21
N GLU A 94 4.98 11.41 -13.71
CA GLU A 94 5.82 10.32 -14.24
C GLU A 94 7.33 10.67 -14.25
N VAL A 95 7.80 11.29 -13.14
CA VAL A 95 9.20 11.79 -13.03
C VAL A 95 10.27 10.69 -13.10
N GLN A 96 9.91 9.41 -13.00
CA GLN A 96 10.86 8.32 -13.27
C GLN A 96 11.35 8.30 -14.72
N ALA A 97 10.64 8.96 -15.66
CA ALA A 97 11.12 9.16 -17.04
C ALA A 97 12.24 10.17 -17.11
N CYS A 98 12.41 11.05 -16.09
CA CYS A 98 13.48 12.04 -15.97
C CYS A 98 13.99 12.16 -14.53
N PRO A 99 14.73 11.18 -14.00
CA PRO A 99 15.17 11.16 -12.61
C PRO A 99 16.00 12.38 -12.19
N ASP A 100 16.73 13.00 -13.11
CA ASP A 100 17.55 14.17 -12.84
C ASP A 100 16.73 15.39 -12.37
N VAL A 101 15.45 15.48 -12.75
CA VAL A 101 14.53 16.53 -12.28
C VAL A 101 14.44 16.53 -10.74
N VAL A 102 14.36 15.34 -10.12
CA VAL A 102 14.29 15.23 -8.67
C VAL A 102 15.56 15.74 -8.00
N THR A 103 16.73 15.54 -8.65
CA THR A 103 18.01 16.10 -8.15
C THR A 103 18.01 17.63 -8.22
N MET A 104 17.35 18.22 -9.22
CA MET A 104 17.31 19.67 -9.43
C MET A 104 16.28 20.39 -8.55
N VAL A 105 15.39 19.68 -7.86
CA VAL A 105 14.32 20.25 -7.00
C VAL A 105 14.86 21.28 -6.03
N LYS A 106 16.00 21.01 -5.37
CA LYS A 106 16.63 21.98 -4.45
C LYS A 106 16.88 23.33 -5.11
N PHE A 107 17.47 23.33 -6.29
CA PHE A 107 17.82 24.57 -7.01
C PHE A 107 16.58 25.27 -7.55
N LEU A 108 15.59 24.48 -8.01
CA LEU A 108 14.30 24.99 -8.49
C LEU A 108 13.57 25.71 -7.35
N VAL A 109 13.43 25.09 -6.19
CA VAL A 109 12.76 25.66 -5.00
C VAL A 109 13.52 26.88 -4.46
N GLN A 110 14.86 26.86 -4.43
CA GLN A 110 15.63 28.00 -3.96
C GLN A 110 15.48 29.23 -4.84
N ARG A 111 15.34 29.06 -6.16
CA ARG A 111 15.25 30.15 -7.12
C ARG A 111 13.82 30.58 -7.42
N TYR A 112 12.90 29.64 -7.45
CA TYR A 112 11.49 29.82 -7.82
C TYR A 112 10.55 29.32 -6.71
N GLY A 113 10.91 29.54 -5.44
CA GLY A 113 10.15 29.10 -4.27
C GLY A 113 8.83 29.85 -4.05
N GLN A 114 8.48 30.79 -4.94
CA GLN A 114 7.16 31.40 -4.97
C GLN A 114 6.08 30.48 -5.58
N TYR A 115 6.46 29.33 -6.12
CA TYR A 115 5.55 28.28 -6.62
C TYR A 115 5.61 27.07 -5.73
N ASP A 116 4.52 26.32 -5.69
CA ASP A 116 4.47 25.00 -5.06
C ASP A 116 4.64 23.92 -6.13
N TYR A 117 5.41 22.88 -5.83
CA TYR A 117 5.75 21.82 -6.77
C TYR A 117 5.29 20.48 -6.24
N VAL A 118 4.53 19.73 -7.04
CA VAL A 118 4.23 18.32 -6.76
C VAL A 118 4.82 17.46 -7.86
N PHE A 119 5.50 16.41 -7.46
CA PHE A 119 6.06 15.39 -8.34
C PHE A 119 5.32 14.08 -8.11
N SER A 120 5.01 13.38 -9.17
CA SER A 120 4.53 12.01 -9.01
C SER A 120 5.32 11.04 -9.88
N GLY A 121 5.38 9.79 -9.42
CA GLY A 121 5.98 8.74 -10.20
C GLY A 121 5.58 7.37 -9.70
N SER A 122 5.47 6.45 -10.64
CA SER A 122 5.34 5.04 -10.37
C SER A 122 6.71 4.37 -10.46
N LEU A 123 6.91 3.28 -9.73
CA LEU A 123 8.19 2.55 -9.76
C LEU A 123 9.41 3.38 -9.32
N LEU A 124 9.19 4.40 -8.46
CA LEU A 124 10.27 5.29 -8.04
C LEU A 124 11.39 4.53 -7.31
N GLY A 125 11.07 3.51 -6.53
CA GLY A 125 12.09 2.65 -5.90
C GLY A 125 13.03 1.97 -6.91
N THR A 126 12.52 1.62 -8.09
CA THR A 126 13.32 1.01 -9.16
C THR A 126 13.90 2.05 -10.12
N GLY A 127 13.16 3.12 -10.41
CA GLY A 127 13.55 4.20 -11.34
C GLY A 127 14.51 5.21 -10.74
N LEU A 128 14.48 5.40 -9.41
CA LEU A 128 15.39 6.31 -8.71
C LEU A 128 16.81 5.74 -8.50
N ARG A 129 17.11 4.53 -8.94
CA ARG A 129 18.49 3.98 -8.96
C ARG A 129 19.49 4.88 -9.70
N GLY A 130 19.00 5.85 -10.51
CA GLY A 130 19.80 6.88 -11.19
C GLY A 130 19.87 8.24 -10.50
N ILE A 131 19.12 8.47 -9.43
CA ILE A 131 19.15 9.76 -8.71
C ILE A 131 20.44 9.89 -7.92
N ARG A 132 21.23 10.92 -8.24
CA ARG A 132 22.50 11.21 -7.57
C ARG A 132 22.32 11.67 -6.12
N SER A 133 21.18 12.33 -5.79
CA SER A 133 20.86 12.82 -4.45
C SER A 133 19.39 13.20 -4.35
N VAL A 134 18.68 12.70 -3.34
CA VAL A 134 17.37 13.26 -2.94
C VAL A 134 17.64 14.47 -2.06
N PRO A 135 17.12 15.66 -2.40
CA PRO A 135 17.43 16.91 -1.68
C PRO A 135 16.71 16.96 -0.33
N VAL A 136 17.36 16.45 0.71
CA VAL A 136 16.86 16.48 2.10
C VAL A 136 16.56 17.93 2.51
N GLY A 137 15.36 18.17 3.10
CA GLY A 137 14.91 19.48 3.57
C GLY A 137 14.27 20.37 2.48
N PHE A 138 14.24 19.95 1.22
CA PHE A 138 13.58 20.66 0.12
C PHE A 138 12.42 19.91 -0.49
N LEU A 139 12.35 18.62 -0.25
CA LEU A 139 11.38 17.71 -0.82
C LEU A 139 10.81 16.81 0.29
N ASP A 140 9.53 16.96 0.58
CA ASP A 140 8.76 15.98 1.37
C ASP A 140 8.27 14.85 0.48
N SER A 141 7.95 13.72 1.06
CA SER A 141 7.42 12.60 0.29
C SER A 141 6.40 11.79 1.06
N PHE A 142 5.45 11.19 0.34
CA PHE A 142 4.63 10.12 0.87
C PHE A 142 4.23 9.11 -0.19
N THR A 143 4.03 7.86 0.26
CA THR A 143 3.56 6.77 -0.61
C THR A 143 2.05 6.70 -0.61
N MET A 144 1.46 6.64 -1.81
CA MET A 144 0.04 6.44 -2.01
C MET A 144 -0.25 4.96 -2.30
N TYR A 145 -1.16 4.39 -1.52
CA TYR A 145 -1.60 3.00 -1.65
C TYR A 145 -2.95 2.91 -2.38
N PRO A 146 -3.41 1.71 -2.79
CA PRO A 146 -4.81 1.48 -3.16
C PRO A 146 -5.76 2.01 -2.07
N LEU A 147 -7.07 2.13 -2.36
CA LEU A 147 -8.04 2.52 -1.33
C LEU A 147 -7.93 1.57 -0.15
N ASP A 148 -7.81 2.13 1.06
CA ASP A 148 -7.98 1.36 2.27
C ASP A 148 -9.46 1.02 2.50
N PHE A 149 -9.76 0.15 3.46
CA PHE A 149 -11.13 -0.29 3.72
C PHE A 149 -12.07 0.87 4.10
N GLU A 150 -11.60 1.89 4.80
CA GLU A 150 -12.39 3.05 5.14
C GLU A 150 -12.74 3.90 3.89
N GLU A 151 -11.76 4.14 3.01
CA GLU A 151 -11.98 4.79 1.71
C GLU A 151 -12.96 3.97 0.84
N TYR A 152 -12.86 2.63 0.87
CA TYR A 152 -13.81 1.75 0.22
C TYR A 152 -15.22 1.89 0.79
N CYS A 153 -15.38 1.93 2.11
CA CYS A 153 -16.67 2.18 2.75
C CYS A 153 -17.27 3.53 2.33
N MET A 154 -16.44 4.58 2.23
CA MET A 154 -16.89 5.89 1.71
C MET A 154 -17.38 5.78 0.26
N ALA A 155 -16.66 5.04 -0.60
CA ALA A 155 -17.07 4.76 -1.98
C ALA A 155 -18.40 3.99 -2.05
N ARG A 156 -18.69 3.16 -1.04
CA ARG A 156 -19.94 2.41 -0.87
C ARG A 156 -21.03 3.21 -0.11
N SER A 157 -20.85 4.53 -0.01
CA SER A 157 -21.80 5.46 0.62
C SER A 157 -22.12 5.15 2.10
N VAL A 158 -21.16 4.59 2.83
CA VAL A 158 -21.26 4.47 4.29
C VAL A 158 -21.18 5.88 4.89
N SER A 159 -22.12 6.19 5.79
CA SER A 159 -22.17 7.50 6.42
C SER A 159 -20.99 7.74 7.36
N ASN A 160 -20.55 8.99 7.49
CA ASN A 160 -19.52 9.36 8.46
C ASN A 160 -19.89 8.93 9.89
N GLN A 161 -21.19 9.00 10.24
CA GLN A 161 -21.67 8.56 11.56
C GLN A 161 -21.44 7.06 11.81
N ALA A 162 -21.61 6.22 10.79
CA ALA A 162 -21.32 4.77 10.91
C ALA A 162 -19.82 4.48 11.02
N LEU A 163 -18.99 5.23 10.30
CA LEU A 163 -17.53 5.14 10.42
C LEU A 163 -17.05 5.61 11.79
N GLU A 164 -17.62 6.69 12.31
CA GLU A 164 -17.32 7.23 13.64
C GLU A 164 -17.73 6.25 14.76
N GLU A 165 -18.86 5.54 14.61
CA GLU A 165 -19.29 4.47 15.54
C GLU A 165 -18.26 3.34 15.61
N VAL A 166 -17.69 2.93 14.46
CA VAL A 166 -16.62 1.91 14.41
C VAL A 166 -15.36 2.42 15.11
N ALA A 167 -14.96 3.67 14.81
CA ALA A 167 -13.78 4.29 15.40
C ALA A 167 -13.92 4.44 16.92
N ASP A 168 -15.08 4.87 17.39
CA ASP A 168 -15.38 5.01 18.81
C ASP A 168 -15.41 3.66 19.52
N ALA A 169 -16.07 2.65 18.92
CA ALA A 169 -16.06 1.28 19.42
C ALA A 169 -14.66 0.71 19.55
N PHE A 170 -13.77 0.99 18.58
CA PHE A 170 -12.35 0.60 18.63
C PHE A 170 -11.60 1.29 19.76
N ARG A 171 -11.74 2.63 19.90
CA ARG A 171 -11.07 3.40 20.98
C ARG A 171 -11.48 2.92 22.36
N ASN A 172 -12.79 2.70 22.56
CA ASN A 172 -13.36 2.34 23.86
C ASN A 172 -13.44 0.83 24.13
N ARG A 173 -12.99 -0.01 23.18
CA ARG A 173 -13.04 -1.48 23.29
C ARG A 173 -14.45 -2.01 23.60
N ARG A 174 -15.46 -1.36 23.02
CA ARG A 174 -16.87 -1.76 23.14
C ARG A 174 -17.39 -2.44 21.88
N GLN A 175 -18.49 -3.14 22.01
CA GLN A 175 -19.16 -3.71 20.85
C GLN A 175 -19.67 -2.61 19.90
N VAL A 176 -19.53 -2.85 18.60
CA VAL A 176 -20.17 -2.06 17.55
C VAL A 176 -21.65 -2.37 17.53
N ASN A 177 -22.49 -1.38 17.24
CA ASN A 177 -23.92 -1.59 17.02
C ASN A 177 -24.14 -2.77 16.06
N PRO A 178 -25.02 -3.73 16.37
CA PRO A 178 -25.17 -4.96 15.58
C PRO A 178 -25.47 -4.72 14.09
N ALA A 179 -26.29 -3.73 13.75
CA ALA A 179 -26.62 -3.41 12.36
C ALA A 179 -25.42 -2.85 11.60
N ILE A 180 -24.61 -1.98 12.24
CA ILE A 180 -23.39 -1.43 11.67
C ILE A 180 -22.34 -2.55 11.56
N HIS A 181 -22.20 -3.39 12.58
CA HIS A 181 -21.29 -4.52 12.57
C HIS A 181 -21.56 -5.45 11.37
N GLN A 182 -22.81 -5.85 11.17
CA GLN A 182 -23.18 -6.70 10.03
C GLN A 182 -22.84 -6.02 8.71
N ARG A 183 -23.25 -4.74 8.54
CA ARG A 183 -22.97 -3.97 7.32
C ARG A 183 -21.47 -3.87 7.03
N MET A 184 -20.64 -3.63 8.04
CA MET A 184 -19.18 -3.53 7.88
C MET A 184 -18.55 -4.87 7.56
N THR A 185 -19.06 -5.97 8.12
CA THR A 185 -18.62 -7.33 7.79
C THR A 185 -18.94 -7.68 6.33
N ASP A 186 -20.16 -7.40 5.87
CA ASP A 186 -20.56 -7.62 4.47
C ASP A 186 -19.67 -6.81 3.49
N LEU A 187 -19.40 -5.55 3.83
CA LEU A 187 -18.52 -4.69 3.05
C LEU A 187 -17.07 -5.19 3.06
N PHE A 188 -16.60 -5.76 4.16
CA PHE A 188 -15.26 -6.35 4.20
C PHE A 188 -15.14 -7.58 3.30
N HIS A 189 -16.14 -8.45 3.30
CA HIS A 189 -16.21 -9.58 2.35
C HIS A 189 -16.24 -9.09 0.89
N GLU A 190 -17.02 -8.04 0.61
CA GLU A 190 -17.04 -7.42 -0.71
C GLU A 190 -15.66 -6.84 -1.08
N TYR A 191 -14.98 -6.18 -0.12
CA TYR A 191 -13.64 -5.64 -0.30
C TYR A 191 -12.57 -6.71 -0.59
N LEU A 192 -12.69 -7.91 -0.03
CA LEU A 192 -11.81 -9.03 -0.39
C LEU A 192 -11.91 -9.40 -1.87
N ILE A 193 -13.06 -9.15 -2.51
CA ILE A 193 -13.29 -9.42 -3.93
C ILE A 193 -12.88 -8.22 -4.79
N VAL A 194 -13.29 -7.02 -4.39
CA VAL A 194 -13.13 -5.79 -5.17
C VAL A 194 -11.71 -5.21 -5.03
N GLY A 195 -11.15 -5.27 -3.82
CA GLY A 195 -9.90 -4.60 -3.48
C GLY A 195 -10.04 -3.08 -3.39
N GLY A 196 -8.91 -2.40 -3.38
CA GLY A 196 -8.80 -0.95 -3.29
C GLY A 196 -8.26 -0.28 -4.57
N MET A 197 -8.06 -1.00 -5.68
CA MET A 197 -7.61 -0.37 -6.93
C MET A 197 -8.71 0.56 -7.47
N PRO A 198 -8.43 1.89 -7.66
CA PRO A 198 -9.47 2.88 -7.98
C PRO A 198 -10.34 2.52 -9.18
N ALA A 199 -9.74 2.03 -10.27
CA ALA A 199 -10.48 1.65 -11.47
C ALA A 199 -11.41 0.44 -11.22
N ALA A 200 -10.99 -0.52 -10.39
CA ALA A 200 -11.78 -1.69 -10.01
C ALA A 200 -12.94 -1.27 -9.09
N VAL A 201 -12.67 -0.44 -8.09
CA VAL A 201 -13.70 0.11 -7.17
C VAL A 201 -14.74 0.92 -7.94
N ASP A 202 -14.30 1.84 -8.81
CA ASP A 202 -15.21 2.69 -9.60
C ASP A 202 -16.10 1.85 -10.54
N ALA A 203 -15.52 0.88 -11.23
CA ALA A 203 -16.26 -0.03 -12.10
C ALA A 203 -17.30 -0.82 -11.31
N PHE A 204 -16.96 -1.35 -10.14
CA PHE A 204 -17.89 -2.13 -9.32
C PHE A 204 -18.98 -1.26 -8.68
N VAL A 205 -18.62 -0.10 -8.13
CA VAL A 205 -19.60 0.81 -7.52
C VAL A 205 -20.65 1.30 -8.51
N LYS A 206 -20.25 1.56 -9.77
CA LYS A 206 -21.16 2.02 -10.83
C LYS A 206 -22.05 0.92 -11.39
N THR A 207 -21.57 -0.30 -11.46
CA THR A 207 -22.23 -1.35 -12.26
C THR A 207 -22.75 -2.52 -11.43
N HIS A 208 -22.21 -2.74 -10.24
CA HIS A 208 -22.41 -3.95 -9.42
C HIS A 208 -22.16 -5.25 -10.21
N ASN A 209 -21.31 -5.19 -11.24
CA ASN A 209 -21.05 -6.29 -12.16
C ASN A 209 -19.66 -6.89 -11.93
N VAL A 210 -19.64 -8.12 -11.41
CA VAL A 210 -18.41 -8.86 -11.12
C VAL A 210 -17.58 -9.16 -12.38
N GLN A 211 -18.21 -9.31 -13.54
CA GLN A 211 -17.46 -9.54 -14.79
C GLN A 211 -16.71 -8.28 -15.23
N GLN A 212 -17.33 -7.10 -15.13
CA GLN A 212 -16.66 -5.84 -15.43
C GLN A 212 -15.55 -5.54 -14.41
N LEU A 213 -15.79 -5.77 -13.12
CA LEU A 213 -14.78 -5.72 -12.09
C LEU A 213 -13.54 -6.55 -12.47
N ARG A 214 -13.77 -7.83 -12.82
CA ARG A 214 -12.69 -8.75 -13.18
C ARG A 214 -11.90 -8.28 -14.40
N LEU A 215 -12.56 -7.74 -15.43
CA LEU A 215 -11.86 -7.18 -16.59
C LEU A 215 -10.91 -6.06 -16.20
N GLN A 216 -11.32 -5.18 -15.27
CA GLN A 216 -10.46 -4.12 -14.75
C GLN A 216 -9.30 -4.68 -13.94
N GLN A 217 -9.56 -5.60 -13.02
CA GLN A 217 -8.51 -6.24 -12.22
C GLN A 217 -7.51 -6.98 -13.10
N GLN A 218 -7.98 -7.76 -14.09
CA GLN A 218 -7.12 -8.47 -15.02
C GLN A 218 -6.24 -7.50 -15.84
N SER A 219 -6.82 -6.38 -16.29
CA SER A 219 -6.07 -5.33 -17.00
C SER A 219 -4.92 -4.76 -16.16
N ILE A 220 -5.16 -4.56 -14.85
CA ILE A 220 -4.14 -4.08 -13.91
C ILE A 220 -3.04 -5.13 -13.70
N VAL A 221 -3.43 -6.40 -13.48
CA VAL A 221 -2.47 -7.52 -13.35
C VAL A 221 -1.60 -7.65 -14.59
N ASP A 222 -2.20 -7.55 -15.78
CA ASP A 222 -1.46 -7.63 -17.05
C ASP A 222 -0.58 -6.40 -17.27
N GLN A 223 -0.97 -5.23 -16.75
CA GLN A 223 -0.12 -4.04 -16.77
C GLN A 223 1.11 -4.24 -15.88
N TYR A 224 0.95 -4.77 -14.65
CA TYR A 224 2.10 -5.09 -13.79
C TYR A 224 3.05 -6.09 -14.43
N ARG A 225 2.53 -7.11 -15.14
CA ARG A 225 3.35 -8.05 -15.91
C ARG A 225 4.13 -7.39 -17.05
N ARG A 226 3.54 -6.39 -17.72
CA ARG A 226 4.23 -5.60 -18.77
C ARG A 226 5.31 -4.72 -18.15
N ASP A 227 5.02 -4.05 -17.03
CA ASP A 227 5.97 -3.20 -16.33
C ASP A 227 7.20 -3.99 -15.87
N ILE A 228 7.01 -5.19 -15.30
CA ILE A 228 8.12 -6.10 -14.96
C ILE A 228 8.98 -6.38 -16.19
N SER A 229 8.35 -6.61 -17.35
CA SER A 229 9.09 -6.92 -18.59
C SER A 229 9.83 -5.72 -19.15
N GLN A 230 9.33 -4.51 -18.92
CA GLN A 230 9.88 -3.26 -19.46
C GLN A 230 11.03 -2.71 -18.60
N TYR A 231 10.87 -2.78 -17.25
CA TYR A 231 11.76 -2.07 -16.32
C TYR A 231 12.74 -2.97 -15.57
N ALA A 232 12.70 -4.28 -15.77
CA ALA A 232 13.74 -5.17 -15.25
C ALA A 232 15.05 -5.01 -16.02
N ASP A 233 16.18 -5.15 -15.35
CA ASP A 233 17.53 -4.89 -15.90
C ASP A 233 17.85 -5.74 -17.13
N ASN A 234 17.30 -6.94 -17.22
CA ASN A 234 17.49 -7.84 -18.35
C ASN A 234 16.35 -8.88 -18.44
N LEU A 235 16.29 -9.59 -19.56
CA LEU A 235 15.23 -10.56 -19.84
C LEU A 235 15.18 -11.74 -18.85
N ALA A 236 16.31 -12.16 -18.29
CA ALA A 236 16.36 -13.25 -17.31
C ALA A 236 15.75 -12.82 -15.96
N ASP A 237 16.06 -11.60 -15.52
CA ASP A 237 15.47 -11.00 -14.31
C ASP A 237 13.97 -10.72 -14.51
N ALA A 238 13.58 -10.17 -15.68
CA ALA A 238 12.18 -9.99 -16.04
C ALA A 238 11.35 -11.28 -15.90
N ARG A 239 11.86 -12.39 -16.44
CA ARG A 239 11.19 -13.70 -16.36
C ARG A 239 11.11 -14.22 -14.91
N ALA A 240 12.17 -14.03 -14.13
CA ALA A 240 12.21 -14.49 -12.75
C ALA A 240 11.27 -13.65 -11.86
N ILE A 241 11.29 -12.31 -11.96
CA ILE A 241 10.42 -11.41 -11.22
C ILE A 241 8.95 -11.69 -11.56
N ARG A 242 8.63 -11.86 -12.86
CA ARG A 242 7.28 -12.23 -13.29
C ARG A 242 6.82 -13.57 -12.72
N ARG A 243 7.72 -14.57 -12.69
CA ARG A 243 7.41 -15.86 -12.09
C ARG A 243 7.15 -15.74 -10.58
N ILE A 244 7.91 -14.92 -9.86
CA ILE A 244 7.67 -14.62 -8.45
C ILE A 244 6.27 -14.02 -8.28
N PHE A 245 5.94 -12.99 -9.05
CA PHE A 245 4.63 -12.34 -9.02
C PHE A 245 3.48 -13.33 -9.27
N ASP A 246 3.59 -14.16 -10.30
CA ASP A 246 2.57 -15.14 -10.66
C ASP A 246 2.43 -16.28 -9.63
N LEU A 247 3.46 -16.55 -8.82
CA LEU A 247 3.44 -17.58 -7.77
C LEU A 247 2.87 -17.10 -6.44
N VAL A 248 2.71 -15.79 -6.22
CA VAL A 248 2.22 -15.24 -4.93
C VAL A 248 0.93 -15.92 -4.44
N PRO A 249 -0.12 -16.12 -5.28
CA PRO A 249 -1.34 -16.77 -4.82
C PRO A 249 -1.10 -18.21 -4.33
N ALA A 250 -0.27 -18.96 -5.04
CA ALA A 250 0.02 -20.36 -4.70
C ALA A 250 0.85 -20.47 -3.41
N GLU A 251 1.82 -19.58 -3.21
CA GLU A 251 2.66 -19.57 -2.00
C GLU A 251 1.86 -19.16 -0.75
N LEU A 252 0.96 -18.17 -0.88
CA LEU A 252 0.10 -17.75 0.23
C LEU A 252 -0.94 -18.79 0.63
N ASN A 253 -1.30 -19.70 -0.28
CA ASN A 253 -2.26 -20.79 0.00
C ASN A 253 -1.61 -22.03 0.62
N GLN A 254 -0.29 -22.10 0.74
CA GLN A 254 0.41 -23.22 1.40
C GLN A 254 0.31 -23.12 2.93
N GLN A 255 0.42 -24.28 3.62
CA GLN A 255 0.52 -24.31 5.10
C GLN A 255 1.72 -23.51 5.63
N ASN A 256 2.81 -23.47 4.85
CA ASN A 256 3.96 -22.65 5.14
C ASN A 256 4.07 -21.54 4.10
N LYS A 257 3.47 -20.40 4.38
CA LYS A 257 3.38 -19.22 3.51
C LYS A 257 4.72 -18.50 3.26
N ARG A 258 5.83 -19.11 3.69
CA ARG A 258 7.18 -18.59 3.42
C ARG A 258 7.51 -18.77 1.95
N PHE A 259 7.91 -17.70 1.29
CA PHE A 259 8.35 -17.79 -0.10
C PHE A 259 9.63 -18.62 -0.20
N ARG A 260 9.62 -19.69 -1.01
CA ARG A 260 10.77 -20.59 -1.19
C ARG A 260 11.56 -20.15 -2.40
N ILE A 261 12.68 -19.49 -2.17
CA ILE A 261 13.61 -19.04 -3.20
C ILE A 261 14.01 -20.17 -4.17
N THR A 262 14.13 -21.41 -3.68
CA THR A 262 14.46 -22.60 -4.50
C THR A 262 13.42 -22.96 -5.57
N GLN A 263 12.20 -22.45 -5.49
CA GLN A 263 11.18 -22.67 -6.52
C GLN A 263 11.33 -21.71 -7.71
N VAL A 264 12.04 -20.60 -7.55
CA VAL A 264 12.22 -19.59 -8.59
C VAL A 264 13.36 -19.96 -9.54
N SER A 265 14.50 -20.42 -9.00
CA SER A 265 15.61 -20.88 -9.83
C SER A 265 16.51 -21.90 -9.10
N LYS A 266 16.89 -22.97 -9.82
CA LYS A 266 17.89 -23.93 -9.33
C LYS A 266 19.29 -23.36 -9.62
N GLY A 267 20.09 -23.11 -8.57
CA GLY A 267 21.51 -22.80 -8.70
C GLY A 267 21.92 -21.32 -8.77
N THR A 268 21.01 -20.37 -8.53
CA THR A 268 21.33 -18.94 -8.49
C THR A 268 21.83 -18.52 -7.09
N ARG A 269 22.74 -17.52 -7.02
CA ARG A 269 23.19 -16.97 -5.73
C ARG A 269 22.03 -16.30 -4.99
N LEU A 270 21.91 -16.57 -3.68
CA LEU A 270 20.84 -16.04 -2.79
C LEU A 270 20.65 -14.51 -2.91
N SER A 271 21.73 -13.74 -3.04
CA SER A 271 21.67 -12.27 -3.19
C SER A 271 20.91 -11.81 -4.44
N ARG A 272 21.00 -12.53 -5.56
CA ARG A 272 20.33 -12.17 -6.81
C ARG A 272 18.82 -12.45 -6.78
N GLU A 273 18.39 -13.44 -6.01
CA GLU A 273 16.97 -13.71 -5.82
C GLU A 273 16.34 -12.66 -4.88
N GLU A 274 17.07 -12.25 -3.85
CA GLU A 274 16.65 -11.17 -2.94
C GLU A 274 16.38 -9.86 -3.71
N ASP A 275 17.27 -9.48 -4.64
CA ASP A 275 17.10 -8.30 -5.50
C ASP A 275 15.80 -8.36 -6.33
N ARG A 276 15.41 -9.55 -6.79
CA ARG A 276 14.18 -9.75 -7.58
C ARG A 276 12.90 -9.57 -6.75
N PHE A 277 12.91 -10.01 -5.49
CA PHE A 277 11.80 -9.76 -4.57
C PHE A 277 11.71 -8.30 -4.18
N LEU A 278 12.87 -7.68 -3.90
CA LEU A 278 12.95 -6.26 -3.59
C LEU A 278 12.43 -5.40 -4.75
N TRP A 279 12.66 -5.83 -6.00
CA TRP A 279 12.10 -5.14 -7.15
C TRP A 279 10.58 -5.01 -7.08
N LEU A 280 9.85 -6.07 -6.72
CA LEU A 280 8.38 -6.03 -6.59
C LEU A 280 7.94 -5.15 -5.41
N ALA A 281 8.70 -5.14 -4.32
CA ALA A 281 8.44 -4.28 -3.19
C ALA A 281 8.70 -2.80 -3.52
N ASP A 282 9.82 -2.50 -4.17
CA ASP A 282 10.21 -1.16 -4.60
C ASP A 282 9.23 -0.61 -5.65
N ALA A 283 8.71 -1.49 -6.52
CA ALA A 283 7.64 -1.14 -7.46
C ALA A 283 6.27 -0.91 -6.78
N GLY A 284 6.17 -1.16 -5.49
CA GLY A 284 4.91 -1.04 -4.73
C GLY A 284 3.85 -2.10 -5.10
N VAL A 285 4.23 -3.15 -5.84
CA VAL A 285 3.32 -4.20 -6.32
C VAL A 285 3.12 -5.29 -5.29
N ALA A 286 4.15 -5.54 -4.47
CA ALA A 286 4.10 -6.55 -3.41
C ALA A 286 4.58 -6.01 -2.06
N LEU A 287 4.13 -6.66 -0.99
CA LEU A 287 4.38 -6.28 0.39
C LEU A 287 5.14 -7.42 1.09
N PRO A 288 6.46 -7.29 1.27
CA PRO A 288 7.21 -8.27 2.06
C PRO A 288 6.89 -8.11 3.54
N VAL A 289 6.65 -9.24 4.20
CA VAL A 289 6.46 -9.34 5.64
C VAL A 289 7.60 -10.21 6.18
N TYR A 290 8.54 -9.60 6.89
CA TYR A 290 9.77 -10.28 7.32
C TYR A 290 9.59 -11.04 8.64
N ASN A 291 10.27 -12.17 8.78
CA ASN A 291 10.35 -12.86 10.08
C ASN A 291 11.18 -12.04 11.05
N VAL A 292 10.77 -12.05 12.32
CA VAL A 292 11.62 -11.61 13.43
C VAL A 292 12.02 -12.83 14.27
N ASP A 293 13.28 -12.88 14.70
CA ASP A 293 13.77 -13.98 15.54
C ASP A 293 13.24 -13.83 16.98
N GLU A 294 12.99 -12.60 17.42
CA GLU A 294 12.33 -12.28 18.68
C GLU A 294 11.26 -11.20 18.47
N PRO A 295 9.99 -11.43 18.88
CA PRO A 295 8.91 -10.45 18.76
C PRO A 295 8.99 -9.39 19.88
N ARG A 296 10.14 -8.70 19.97
CA ARG A 296 10.47 -7.68 20.97
C ARG A 296 10.93 -6.39 20.33
N TYR A 297 10.56 -5.28 20.92
CA TYR A 297 10.97 -3.95 20.46
C TYR A 297 12.51 -3.72 20.62
N PRO A 298 13.18 -3.10 19.65
CA PRO A 298 12.71 -2.79 18.28
C PRO A 298 12.74 -4.02 17.37
N LEU A 299 11.65 -4.29 16.67
CA LEU A 299 11.49 -5.47 15.80
C LEU A 299 12.55 -5.55 14.70
N MET A 300 12.96 -4.39 14.17
CA MET A 300 13.99 -4.30 13.14
C MET A 300 15.32 -4.93 13.54
N LEU A 301 15.67 -4.92 14.83
CA LEU A 301 16.96 -5.47 15.32
C LEU A 301 17.00 -7.00 15.24
N SER A 302 15.85 -7.68 15.27
CA SER A 302 15.74 -9.13 15.16
C SER A 302 15.17 -9.59 13.81
N MET A 303 15.09 -8.67 12.82
CA MET A 303 14.58 -8.99 11.50
C MET A 303 15.50 -9.95 10.75
N ASN A 304 14.90 -11.02 10.21
CA ASN A 304 15.57 -11.96 9.33
C ASN A 304 15.16 -11.69 7.88
N SER A 305 15.99 -10.99 7.13
CA SER A 305 15.71 -10.59 5.74
C SER A 305 15.54 -11.78 4.77
N ARG A 306 16.04 -12.95 5.13
CA ARG A 306 15.98 -14.18 4.29
C ARG A 306 14.67 -14.96 4.46
N LEU A 307 13.90 -14.64 5.48
CA LEU A 307 12.65 -15.33 5.79
C LEU A 307 11.50 -14.33 5.72
N PHE A 308 10.70 -14.39 4.67
CA PHE A 308 9.57 -13.50 4.49
C PHE A 308 8.38 -14.19 3.83
N LYS A 309 7.20 -13.62 4.04
CA LYS A 309 5.99 -13.84 3.27
C LYS A 309 5.87 -12.71 2.26
N LEU A 310 5.28 -12.96 1.10
CA LEU A 310 5.06 -11.92 0.09
C LEU A 310 3.56 -11.80 -0.18
N PHE A 311 2.97 -10.67 0.18
CA PHE A 311 1.59 -10.32 -0.11
C PHE A 311 1.53 -9.37 -1.31
N LEU A 312 0.36 -9.26 -1.96
CA LEU A 312 0.14 -8.22 -2.96
C LEU A 312 -0.30 -6.91 -2.30
N ASN A 313 -0.03 -5.81 -2.98
CA ASN A 313 -0.45 -4.48 -2.55
C ASN A 313 -1.97 -4.27 -2.56
N ASP A 314 -2.72 -5.19 -3.18
CA ASP A 314 -4.18 -5.15 -3.27
C ASP A 314 -4.79 -6.55 -3.20
N VAL A 315 -5.75 -6.74 -2.30
CA VAL A 315 -6.41 -8.03 -2.09
C VAL A 315 -7.30 -8.42 -3.25
N GLY A 316 -7.94 -7.45 -3.93
CA GLY A 316 -8.78 -7.72 -5.10
C GLY A 316 -7.97 -8.26 -6.28
N LEU A 317 -6.73 -7.78 -6.46
CA LEU A 317 -5.81 -8.34 -7.46
C LEU A 317 -5.41 -9.78 -7.09
N LEU A 318 -5.14 -10.06 -5.81
CA LEU A 318 -4.88 -11.42 -5.35
C LEU A 318 -6.07 -12.34 -5.63
N THR A 319 -7.28 -11.92 -5.28
CA THR A 319 -8.53 -12.67 -5.53
C THR A 319 -8.75 -12.91 -7.04
N CYS A 320 -8.48 -11.89 -7.87
CA CYS A 320 -8.51 -12.04 -9.33
C CYS A 320 -7.53 -13.10 -9.83
N MET A 321 -6.30 -13.13 -9.32
CA MET A 321 -5.27 -14.10 -9.69
C MET A 321 -5.58 -15.52 -9.19
N CYS A 322 -6.33 -15.67 -8.09
CA CYS A 322 -6.80 -16.97 -7.61
C CYS A 322 -7.89 -17.62 -8.52
N GLY A 323 -8.60 -16.83 -9.33
CA GLY A 323 -9.56 -17.32 -10.32
C GLY A 323 -11.03 -17.14 -9.93
N MET A 324 -11.91 -17.44 -10.92
CA MET A 324 -13.36 -17.20 -10.79
C MET A 324 -14.06 -18.07 -9.75
N ASP A 325 -13.56 -19.26 -9.50
CA ASP A 325 -14.19 -20.17 -8.54
C ASP A 325 -14.06 -19.60 -7.12
N VAL A 326 -12.92 -19.01 -6.78
CA VAL A 326 -12.71 -18.33 -5.49
C VAL A 326 -13.68 -17.15 -5.32
N ILE A 327 -13.87 -16.35 -6.37
CA ILE A 327 -14.84 -15.23 -6.34
C ILE A 327 -16.26 -15.73 -6.12
N ARG A 328 -16.68 -16.79 -6.85
CA ARG A 328 -18.01 -17.39 -6.71
C ARG A 328 -18.24 -17.94 -5.30
N ASP A 329 -17.24 -18.59 -4.76
CA ASP A 329 -17.33 -19.19 -3.43
C ASP A 329 -17.40 -18.11 -2.33
N LEU A 330 -16.64 -17.03 -2.46
CA LEU A 330 -16.76 -15.85 -1.58
C LEU A 330 -18.15 -15.22 -1.64
N LEU A 331 -18.73 -15.09 -2.84
CA LEU A 331 -20.09 -14.54 -3.03
C LEU A 331 -21.20 -15.44 -2.46
N ASN A 332 -20.94 -16.75 -2.31
CA ASN A 332 -21.91 -17.72 -1.79
C ASN A 332 -21.66 -18.10 -0.32
N ASP A 333 -20.82 -17.34 0.42
CA ASP A 333 -20.46 -17.58 1.82
C ASP A 333 -20.05 -19.03 2.10
N ARG A 334 -19.36 -19.67 1.16
CA ARG A 334 -18.87 -21.04 1.37
C ARG A 334 -17.76 -21.06 2.40
N THR A 335 -18.02 -21.68 3.56
CA THR A 335 -17.12 -21.72 4.72
C THR A 335 -16.07 -22.84 4.65
N ASP A 336 -16.10 -23.69 3.62
CA ASP A 336 -15.24 -24.84 3.44
C ASP A 336 -13.92 -24.53 2.71
N ILE A 337 -13.74 -23.28 2.23
CA ILE A 337 -12.54 -22.84 1.57
C ILE A 337 -11.65 -22.03 2.56
N ASN A 338 -10.35 -22.26 2.46
CA ASN A 338 -9.39 -21.53 3.31
C ASN A 338 -9.14 -20.10 2.76
N TYR A 339 -9.97 -19.15 3.15
CA TYR A 339 -9.78 -17.72 2.81
C TYR A 339 -8.67 -17.03 3.61
N GLY A 340 -7.96 -17.73 4.49
CA GLY A 340 -6.93 -17.16 5.36
C GLY A 340 -5.90 -16.32 4.60
N ALA A 341 -5.52 -16.73 3.39
CA ALA A 341 -4.59 -15.98 2.56
C ALA A 341 -5.13 -14.60 2.13
N LEU A 342 -6.43 -14.51 1.77
CA LEU A 342 -7.07 -13.26 1.36
C LEU A 342 -7.23 -12.31 2.56
N TYR A 343 -7.64 -12.85 3.71
CA TYR A 343 -7.73 -12.06 4.95
C TYR A 343 -6.37 -11.51 5.36
N GLU A 344 -5.34 -12.36 5.39
CA GLU A 344 -3.98 -11.90 5.72
C GLU A 344 -3.47 -10.86 4.71
N ASN A 345 -3.79 -11.01 3.40
CA ASN A 345 -3.39 -10.01 2.41
C ASN A 345 -4.09 -8.66 2.65
N ALA A 346 -5.39 -8.65 2.93
CA ALA A 346 -6.12 -7.43 3.27
C ALA A 346 -5.55 -6.77 4.53
N ILE A 347 -5.23 -7.55 5.56
CA ILE A 347 -4.61 -7.03 6.79
C ILE A 347 -3.20 -6.46 6.50
N ALA A 348 -2.37 -7.15 5.71
CA ALA A 348 -1.05 -6.65 5.32
C ALA A 348 -1.15 -5.31 4.57
N GLN A 349 -2.09 -5.20 3.62
CA GLN A 349 -2.38 -4.00 2.85
C GLN A 349 -2.79 -2.83 3.75
N GLU A 350 -3.76 -3.05 4.66
CA GLU A 350 -4.22 -2.04 5.60
C GLU A 350 -3.10 -1.56 6.54
N LEU A 351 -2.41 -2.49 7.19
CA LEU A 351 -1.31 -2.15 8.10
C LEU A 351 -0.21 -1.36 7.39
N LYS A 352 0.13 -1.74 6.15
CA LYS A 352 1.13 -1.01 5.36
C LYS A 352 0.68 0.38 4.98
N ALA A 353 -0.57 0.54 4.52
CA ALA A 353 -1.16 1.85 4.19
C ALA A 353 -1.23 2.78 5.41
N HIS A 354 -1.35 2.20 6.62
CA HIS A 354 -1.38 2.92 7.89
C HIS A 354 -0.01 3.13 8.54
N GLY A 355 1.08 2.93 7.78
CA GLY A 355 2.44 3.29 8.18
C GLY A 355 3.21 2.25 8.98
N PHE A 356 2.67 1.04 9.16
CA PHE A 356 3.40 -0.02 9.87
C PHE A 356 4.46 -0.69 9.00
N ASN A 357 5.59 -1.03 9.61
CA ASN A 357 6.48 -2.04 9.09
C ASN A 357 5.89 -3.42 9.36
N LEU A 358 5.95 -4.29 8.35
CA LEU A 358 5.30 -5.58 8.40
C LEU A 358 6.26 -6.68 8.84
N PHE A 359 5.97 -7.30 9.97
CA PHE A 359 6.72 -8.43 10.51
C PHE A 359 5.78 -9.58 10.87
N TYR A 360 6.32 -10.81 10.89
CA TYR A 360 5.69 -11.97 11.47
C TYR A 360 6.70 -12.70 12.36
N TYR A 361 6.22 -13.59 13.23
CA TYR A 361 7.10 -14.40 14.06
C TYR A 361 6.79 -15.87 13.87
N LYS A 362 7.82 -16.71 13.76
CA LYS A 362 7.64 -18.15 13.71
C LYS A 362 8.83 -18.87 14.27
N ASN A 363 8.57 -19.74 15.27
CA ASN A 363 9.53 -20.73 15.73
C ASN A 363 8.82 -22.06 16.10
N ASN A 364 9.61 -23.11 16.38
CA ASN A 364 9.08 -24.44 16.64
C ASN A 364 8.41 -24.58 18.02
N SER A 365 8.76 -23.77 19.02
CA SER A 365 8.27 -23.87 20.39
C SER A 365 6.95 -23.12 20.60
N ILE A 366 6.84 -21.92 20.04
CA ILE A 366 5.66 -21.04 20.20
C ILE A 366 4.66 -21.29 19.07
N GLY A 367 5.14 -21.41 17.85
CA GLY A 367 4.33 -21.48 16.64
C GLY A 367 4.49 -20.22 15.78
N GLU A 368 3.46 -19.88 15.01
CA GLU A 368 3.45 -18.73 14.11
C GLU A 368 2.45 -17.68 14.60
N LEU A 369 2.89 -16.41 14.63
CA LEU A 369 2.06 -15.22 14.77
C LEU A 369 1.96 -14.59 13.39
N ASP A 370 0.76 -14.35 12.87
CA ASP A 370 0.52 -13.93 11.50
C ASP A 370 1.17 -12.57 11.22
N PHE A 371 1.01 -11.61 12.13
CA PHE A 371 1.70 -10.33 12.12
C PHE A 371 2.21 -9.95 13.51
N VAL A 372 3.30 -9.19 13.52
CA VAL A 372 3.82 -8.51 14.72
C VAL A 372 4.08 -7.07 14.32
N ILE A 373 3.40 -6.15 14.97
CA ILE A 373 3.56 -4.70 14.72
C ILE A 373 4.17 -4.01 15.95
N GLU A 374 4.88 -2.92 15.71
CA GLU A 374 5.38 -2.07 16.77
C GLU A 374 4.77 -0.67 16.67
N TYR A 375 4.50 -0.10 17.83
CA TYR A 375 4.07 1.29 17.98
C TYR A 375 5.20 2.14 18.50
N PRO A 376 5.15 3.46 18.34
CA PRO A 376 6.03 4.39 19.04
C PRO A 376 6.06 4.06 20.55
N HIS A 377 7.18 4.40 21.22
CA HIS A 377 7.42 4.14 22.65
C HIS A 377 7.61 2.68 23.06
N GLY A 378 7.91 1.78 22.12
CA GLY A 378 8.37 0.44 22.45
C GLY A 378 7.26 -0.58 22.72
N TYR A 379 6.06 -0.34 22.24
CA TYR A 379 4.96 -1.26 22.38
C TYR A 379 4.84 -2.20 21.17
N VAL A 380 4.99 -3.50 21.41
CA VAL A 380 4.83 -4.56 20.40
C VAL A 380 3.47 -5.23 20.55
N ARG A 381 2.76 -5.42 19.44
CA ARG A 381 1.47 -6.08 19.40
C ARG A 381 1.46 -7.19 18.34
N PRO A 382 1.36 -8.46 18.76
CA PRO A 382 1.07 -9.55 17.84
C PRO A 382 -0.40 -9.53 17.41
N ILE A 383 -0.63 -9.87 16.16
CA ILE A 383 -1.94 -9.97 15.54
C ILE A 383 -2.09 -11.36 14.95
N GLU A 384 -3.16 -12.05 15.31
CA GLU A 384 -3.60 -13.31 14.75
C GLU A 384 -4.83 -13.06 13.87
N VAL A 385 -4.88 -13.62 12.68
CA VAL A 385 -5.98 -13.43 11.71
C VAL A 385 -6.77 -14.72 11.60
N LYS A 386 -8.09 -14.66 11.74
CA LYS A 386 -8.98 -15.82 11.70
C LYS A 386 -10.15 -15.56 10.76
N SER A 387 -10.26 -16.35 9.69
CA SER A 387 -11.35 -16.30 8.71
C SER A 387 -12.50 -17.24 9.01
N GLY A 388 -12.59 -17.82 10.21
CA GLY A 388 -13.61 -18.81 10.53
C GLY A 388 -14.08 -18.79 11.98
N LYS A 389 -15.09 -19.62 12.30
CA LYS A 389 -15.75 -19.67 13.61
C LYS A 389 -14.85 -20.08 14.78
N SER A 390 -13.69 -20.70 14.53
CA SER A 390 -12.77 -21.18 15.57
C SER A 390 -11.74 -20.12 16.00
N TYR A 391 -12.10 -18.85 15.99
CA TYR A 391 -11.18 -17.72 16.23
C TYR A 391 -10.56 -17.72 17.65
N LYS A 392 -11.16 -18.37 18.63
CA LYS A 392 -10.58 -18.54 19.98
C LYS A 392 -9.44 -19.56 20.07
N ARG A 393 -9.10 -20.25 18.94
CA ARG A 393 -7.96 -21.17 18.88
C ARG A 393 -6.73 -20.43 18.34
N HIS A 394 -5.90 -19.93 19.24
CA HIS A 394 -4.70 -19.15 18.95
C HIS A 394 -3.54 -19.48 19.91
N SER A 395 -3.14 -20.75 19.92
CA SER A 395 -2.13 -21.25 20.87
C SER A 395 -0.80 -20.53 20.80
N ALA A 396 -0.37 -20.11 19.59
CA ALA A 396 0.86 -19.36 19.40
C ALA A 396 0.80 -17.98 20.08
N LEU A 397 -0.31 -17.27 19.91
CA LEU A 397 -0.54 -15.98 20.56
C LEU A 397 -0.53 -16.12 22.10
N THR A 398 -1.24 -17.11 22.63
CA THR A 398 -1.26 -17.38 24.09
C THR A 398 0.15 -17.68 24.63
N LYS A 399 0.91 -18.53 23.94
CA LYS A 399 2.30 -18.83 24.34
C LYS A 399 3.21 -17.59 24.26
N ALA A 400 3.06 -16.76 23.23
CA ALA A 400 3.85 -15.56 23.08
C ALA A 400 3.57 -14.51 24.17
N LEU A 401 2.30 -14.38 24.59
CA LEU A 401 1.88 -13.50 25.68
C LEU A 401 2.39 -13.98 27.05
N ASN A 402 2.56 -15.30 27.24
CA ASN A 402 3.09 -15.88 28.46
C ASN A 402 4.63 -15.96 28.50
N ALA A 403 5.30 -15.65 27.40
CA ALA A 403 6.75 -15.64 27.31
C ALA A 403 7.31 -14.32 27.90
N GLU A 404 7.77 -14.37 29.16
CA GLU A 404 8.26 -13.19 29.90
C GLU A 404 9.37 -12.42 29.17
N ASN A 405 10.24 -13.14 28.45
CA ASN A 405 11.34 -12.57 27.69
C ASN A 405 10.90 -11.70 26.51
N PHE A 406 9.65 -11.80 26.03
CA PHE A 406 9.15 -10.96 24.93
C PHE A 406 8.59 -9.62 25.40
N GLY A 407 8.14 -9.51 26.65
CA GLY A 407 7.56 -8.29 27.20
C GLY A 407 6.27 -7.83 26.52
N ILE A 408 5.56 -8.75 25.85
CA ILE A 408 4.32 -8.48 25.14
C ILE A 408 3.17 -8.33 26.14
N ARG A 409 2.56 -7.17 26.21
CA ARG A 409 1.48 -6.89 27.17
C ARG A 409 0.11 -7.30 26.68
N LYS A 410 -0.16 -7.15 25.38
CA LYS A 410 -1.45 -7.41 24.74
C LYS A 410 -1.28 -7.99 23.36
N GLY A 411 -2.22 -8.88 22.98
CA GLY A 411 -2.36 -9.41 21.63
C GLY A 411 -3.72 -9.06 21.04
N THR A 412 -3.86 -9.20 19.74
CA THR A 412 -5.12 -9.01 19.02
C THR A 412 -5.43 -10.21 18.16
N VAL A 413 -6.69 -10.63 18.17
CA VAL A 413 -7.26 -11.57 17.21
C VAL A 413 -8.23 -10.80 16.33
N LEU A 414 -7.95 -10.70 15.04
CA LEU A 414 -8.86 -10.15 14.04
C LEU A 414 -9.69 -11.27 13.44
N ALA A 415 -11.02 -11.21 13.60
CA ALA A 415 -11.93 -12.28 13.22
C ALA A 415 -13.32 -11.76 12.83
N GLU A 416 -14.18 -12.65 12.33
CA GLU A 416 -15.60 -12.39 12.12
C GLU A 416 -16.36 -12.48 13.45
N THR A 417 -16.11 -11.53 14.33
CA THR A 417 -16.76 -11.41 15.64
C THR A 417 -16.94 -9.94 15.99
N ASN A 418 -17.88 -9.60 16.85
CA ASN A 418 -17.91 -8.27 17.43
C ASN A 418 -16.84 -8.13 18.53
N THR A 419 -16.54 -6.91 18.95
CA THR A 419 -15.48 -6.61 19.90
C THR A 419 -15.71 -7.31 21.24
N GLN A 420 -14.68 -8.03 21.70
CA GLN A 420 -14.60 -8.68 23.01
C GLN A 420 -13.19 -8.52 23.56
N CYS A 421 -13.06 -8.36 24.88
CA CYS A 421 -11.76 -8.30 25.55
C CYS A 421 -11.70 -9.38 26.61
N GLU A 422 -10.76 -10.30 26.51
CA GLU A 422 -10.55 -11.39 27.48
C GLU A 422 -9.10 -11.36 27.99
N GLY A 423 -8.89 -10.88 29.22
CA GLY A 423 -7.56 -10.74 29.78
C GLY A 423 -6.67 -9.78 28.97
N ASN A 424 -5.58 -10.33 28.43
CA ASN A 424 -4.64 -9.58 27.60
C ASN A 424 -4.84 -9.78 26.09
N ILE A 425 -6.01 -10.26 25.67
CA ILE A 425 -6.36 -10.47 24.26
C ILE A 425 -7.58 -9.62 23.90
N ASP A 426 -7.42 -8.79 22.88
CA ASP A 426 -8.53 -8.07 22.23
C ASP A 426 -8.99 -8.88 21.00
N TYR A 427 -10.23 -9.40 21.02
CA TYR A 427 -10.90 -9.95 19.84
C TYR A 427 -11.63 -8.80 19.15
N LEU A 428 -11.23 -8.48 17.95
CA LEU A 428 -11.77 -7.37 17.19
C LEU A 428 -12.36 -7.84 15.86
N PRO A 429 -13.45 -7.19 15.40
CA PRO A 429 -13.92 -7.40 14.03
C PRO A 429 -12.77 -7.22 13.03
N VAL A 430 -12.68 -8.09 12.03
CA VAL A 430 -11.59 -8.05 11.05
C VAL A 430 -11.48 -6.70 10.36
N TYR A 431 -12.60 -6.05 10.05
CA TYR A 431 -12.65 -4.73 9.43
C TYR A 431 -12.07 -3.60 10.31
N MET A 432 -11.93 -3.82 11.61
CA MET A 432 -11.30 -2.86 12.52
C MET A 432 -9.78 -2.72 12.32
N VAL A 433 -9.16 -3.53 11.46
CA VAL A 433 -7.79 -3.27 11.02
C VAL A 433 -7.65 -1.85 10.43
N SER A 434 -8.71 -1.33 9.82
CA SER A 434 -8.80 0.04 9.32
C SER A 434 -8.61 1.12 10.40
N GLN A 435 -8.68 0.77 11.69
CA GLN A 435 -8.51 1.69 12.81
C GLN A 435 -7.10 1.68 13.42
N PHE A 436 -6.24 0.76 12.98
CA PHE A 436 -4.85 0.75 13.43
C PHE A 436 -4.09 1.91 12.76
N ARG A 437 -3.33 2.67 13.55
CA ARG A 437 -2.46 3.77 13.08
C ARG A 437 -1.11 3.67 13.77
N ASN A 438 -0.04 3.94 13.03
CA ASN A 438 1.33 3.98 13.56
C ASN A 438 1.70 5.44 13.91
N GLU A 439 0.92 6.05 14.81
CA GLU A 439 1.10 7.42 15.30
C GLU A 439 1.49 7.44 16.77
#